data_5f2c0cf2662ee690fa7787f111b71a71
#
_entry.id   5f2c0cf2662ee690fa7787f111b71a71
#
_cell.length_a   1.000
_cell.length_b   1.000
_cell.length_c   1.000
_cell.angle_alpha   90.00
_cell.angle_beta   90.00
_cell.angle_gamma   90.00
#
_symmetry.space_group_name_H-M   'P 1'
#
loop_
_entity.id
_entity.type
_entity.pdbx_description
1 polymer ?
#
loop_
_entity_poly.entity_id
_entity_poly.type
_entity_poly.pdbx_seq_one_letter_code
_entity_poly.pdbx_strand_id
1 'polypeptide(L)'
;DITRAMIAEARRRHPQDAARFAVGKLPPGRVDYAVFSGTFNLCLIDDPDRWQRYILDALAACWPRCRHGMALNLLCRRETTIEASIFYAVEADMTAALRRFGRVEAAPTRGLKHDVTFLVTR
;
A
#
# COMPACT_ATOMS: atom_id res chain seq x y z
N ASP A 1 -10.45 4.15 2.98
CA ASP A 1 -10.38 2.89 3.71
C ASP A 1 -11.58 2.00 3.34
N ILE A 2 -11.41 0.68 3.40
CA ILE A 2 -12.48 -0.29 3.12
C ILE A 2 -13.40 -0.52 4.33
N THR A 3 -12.96 -0.11 5.51
CA THR A 3 -13.65 -0.36 6.78
C THR A 3 -14.57 0.80 7.13
N ARG A 4 -15.89 0.57 7.13
CA ARG A 4 -16.90 1.58 7.45
C ARG A 4 -16.70 2.18 8.85
N ALA A 5 -16.35 1.35 9.84
CA ALA A 5 -16.11 1.80 11.21
C ALA A 5 -14.93 2.75 11.30
N MET A 6 -13.83 2.48 10.59
CA MET A 6 -12.66 3.37 10.54
C MET A 6 -12.99 4.72 9.90
N ILE A 7 -13.79 4.72 8.82
CA ILE A 7 -14.23 5.97 8.19
C ILE A 7 -15.17 6.75 9.11
N ALA A 8 -16.08 6.09 9.81
CA ALA A 8 -16.95 6.76 10.79
C ALA A 8 -16.14 7.43 11.90
N GLU A 9 -15.16 6.73 12.45
CA GLU A 9 -14.26 7.26 13.48
C GLU A 9 -13.38 8.41 12.96
N ALA A 10 -12.83 8.29 11.75
CA ALA A 10 -12.06 9.36 11.13
C ALA A 10 -12.89 10.64 10.96
N ARG A 11 -14.14 10.52 10.49
CA ARG A 11 -15.07 11.65 10.37
C ARG A 11 -15.42 12.28 11.72
N ARG A 12 -15.57 11.47 12.76
CA ARG A 12 -15.84 11.94 14.12
C ARG A 12 -14.65 12.73 14.70
N ARG A 13 -13.42 12.26 14.44
CA ARG A 13 -12.19 12.93 14.91
C ARG A 13 -11.84 14.19 14.13
N HIS A 14 -12.20 14.22 12.85
CA HIS A 14 -11.87 15.31 11.94
C HIS A 14 -13.13 15.83 11.22
N PRO A 15 -14.07 16.45 11.95
CA PRO A 15 -15.37 16.87 11.40
C PRO A 15 -15.22 17.90 10.26
N GLN A 16 -14.20 18.76 10.32
CA GLN A 16 -13.89 19.75 9.28
C GLN A 16 -13.47 19.10 7.94
N ASP A 17 -12.93 17.88 7.97
CA ASP A 17 -12.49 17.12 6.80
C ASP A 17 -13.39 15.91 6.50
N ALA A 18 -14.54 15.80 7.13
CA ALA A 18 -15.40 14.60 7.06
C ALA A 18 -15.75 14.18 5.63
N ALA A 19 -15.93 15.14 4.71
CA ALA A 19 -16.21 14.87 3.31
C ALA A 19 -15.04 14.23 2.53
N ARG A 20 -13.82 14.32 3.05
CA ARG A 20 -12.63 13.73 2.42
C ARG A 20 -12.48 12.24 2.73
N PHE A 21 -13.16 11.73 3.75
CA PHE A 21 -13.09 10.32 4.15
C PHE A 21 -14.16 9.51 3.43
N ALA A 22 -13.75 8.55 2.62
CA ALA A 22 -14.64 7.70 1.86
C ALA A 22 -14.38 6.21 2.13
N VAL A 23 -15.45 5.42 2.13
CA VAL A 23 -15.34 3.96 2.13
C VAL A 23 -15.06 3.50 0.70
N GLY A 24 -13.97 2.76 0.49
CA GLY A 24 -13.62 2.25 -0.82
C GLY A 24 -12.20 1.72 -0.91
N LYS A 25 -11.93 0.95 -1.96
CA LYS A 25 -10.61 0.40 -2.28
C LYS A 25 -9.77 1.35 -3.13
N LEU A 26 -10.41 2.29 -3.81
CA LEU A 26 -9.78 3.19 -4.76
C LEU A 26 -10.21 4.64 -4.46
N PRO A 27 -9.38 5.63 -4.80
CA PRO A 27 -9.80 7.02 -4.71
C PRO A 27 -11.02 7.27 -5.62
N PRO A 28 -11.95 8.15 -5.23
CA PRO A 28 -13.19 8.40 -5.99
C PRO A 28 -12.95 9.06 -7.35
N GLY A 29 -11.76 9.65 -7.55
CA GLY A 29 -11.36 10.32 -8.78
C GLY A 29 -9.86 10.21 -9.04
N ARG A 30 -9.34 11.06 -9.94
CA ARG A 30 -7.90 11.17 -10.18
C ARG A 30 -7.23 11.93 -9.04
N VAL A 31 -6.08 11.44 -8.61
CA VAL A 31 -5.23 12.02 -7.57
C VAL A 31 -3.82 12.26 -8.10
N ASP A 32 -3.06 13.14 -7.50
CA ASP A 32 -1.67 13.35 -7.88
C ASP A 32 -0.82 12.15 -7.46
N TYR A 33 -0.95 11.73 -6.21
CA TYR A 33 -0.31 10.54 -5.65
C TYR A 33 -1.30 9.71 -4.84
N ALA A 34 -1.13 8.39 -4.84
CA ALA A 34 -1.78 7.49 -3.90
C ALA A 34 -0.74 6.99 -2.87
N VAL A 35 -1.12 6.97 -1.58
CA VAL A 35 -0.24 6.51 -0.50
C VAL A 35 -0.89 5.35 0.23
N PHE A 36 -0.15 4.24 0.34
CA PHE A 36 -0.56 3.02 1.03
C PHE A 36 0.35 2.80 2.25
N SER A 37 0.05 3.49 3.34
CA SER A 37 0.84 3.40 4.57
C SER A 37 0.32 2.27 5.45
N GLY A 38 1.13 1.22 5.64
CA GLY A 38 0.78 0.02 6.42
C GLY A 38 -0.39 -0.81 5.86
N THR A 39 -0.90 -0.44 4.68
CA THR A 39 -2.16 -0.98 4.14
C THR A 39 -2.10 -2.49 3.87
N PHE A 40 -0.94 -3.00 3.51
CA PHE A 40 -0.76 -4.39 3.05
C PHE A 40 0.04 -5.27 4.01
N ASN A 41 0.48 -4.72 5.15
CA ASN A 41 1.29 -5.47 6.10
C ASN A 41 0.46 -6.52 6.87
N LEU A 42 -0.78 -6.20 7.26
CA LEU A 42 -1.69 -7.17 7.85
C LEU A 42 -2.36 -7.99 6.75
N CYS A 43 -2.24 -9.31 6.85
CA CYS A 43 -2.76 -10.24 5.87
C CYS A 43 -3.71 -11.24 6.53
N LEU A 44 -4.77 -11.62 5.81
CA LEU A 44 -5.85 -12.49 6.31
C LEU A 44 -5.83 -13.89 5.65
N ILE A 45 -4.74 -14.21 4.95
CA ILE A 45 -4.54 -15.50 4.28
C ILE A 45 -3.14 -16.03 4.60
N ASP A 46 -2.92 -17.33 4.40
CA ASP A 46 -1.65 -17.99 4.74
C ASP A 46 -0.76 -18.27 3.52
N ASP A 47 -1.15 -17.78 2.32
CA ASP A 47 -0.41 -17.94 1.07
C ASP A 47 0.28 -16.60 0.72
N PRO A 48 1.61 -16.47 0.90
CA PRO A 48 2.33 -15.24 0.67
C PRO A 48 2.36 -14.83 -0.81
N ASP A 49 2.41 -15.78 -1.74
CA ASP A 49 2.39 -15.49 -3.18
C ASP A 49 1.03 -14.95 -3.62
N ARG A 50 -0.03 -15.52 -3.08
CA ARG A 50 -1.40 -15.03 -3.32
C ARG A 50 -1.59 -13.63 -2.75
N TRP A 51 -1.03 -13.35 -1.57
CA TRP A 51 -1.10 -12.01 -0.99
C TRP A 51 -0.30 -10.99 -1.78
N GLN A 52 0.90 -11.35 -2.22
CA GLN A 52 1.70 -10.48 -3.09
C GLN A 52 0.99 -10.16 -4.41
N ARG A 53 0.36 -11.15 -5.05
CA ARG A 53 -0.48 -10.91 -6.23
C ARG A 53 -1.62 -9.94 -5.93
N TYR A 54 -2.33 -10.12 -4.81
CA TYR A 54 -3.39 -9.19 -4.38
C TYR A 54 -2.88 -7.75 -4.24
N ILE A 55 -1.70 -7.55 -3.65
CA ILE A 55 -1.07 -6.23 -3.54
C ILE A 55 -0.85 -5.64 -4.93
N LEU A 56 -0.23 -6.38 -5.82
CA LEU A 56 0.07 -5.92 -7.18
C LEU A 56 -1.19 -5.61 -7.99
N ASP A 57 -2.25 -6.37 -7.82
CA ASP A 57 -3.55 -6.14 -8.47
C ASP A 57 -4.24 -4.89 -7.92
N ALA A 58 -4.18 -4.67 -6.61
CA ALA A 58 -4.70 -3.45 -5.98
C ALA A 58 -3.97 -2.19 -6.49
N LEU A 59 -2.64 -2.26 -6.61
CA LEU A 59 -1.81 -1.19 -7.16
C LEU A 59 -2.12 -0.97 -8.65
N ALA A 60 -2.27 -2.04 -9.44
CA ALA A 60 -2.66 -1.96 -10.85
C ALA A 60 -4.01 -1.28 -11.06
N ALA A 61 -4.98 -1.56 -10.20
CA ALA A 61 -6.29 -0.91 -10.24
C ALA A 61 -6.23 0.58 -9.84
N CYS A 62 -5.29 0.96 -8.96
CA CYS A 62 -5.12 2.34 -8.51
C CYS A 62 -4.29 3.19 -9.49
N TRP A 63 -3.29 2.59 -10.15
CA TRP A 63 -2.32 3.28 -10.99
C TRP A 63 -2.91 4.22 -12.06
N PRO A 64 -3.98 3.84 -12.82
CA PRO A 64 -4.60 4.73 -13.80
C PRO A 64 -5.20 6.02 -13.20
N ARG A 65 -5.47 6.02 -11.90
CA ARG A 65 -6.02 7.17 -11.18
C ARG A 65 -4.94 8.12 -10.66
N CYS A 66 -3.67 7.69 -10.60
CA CYS A 66 -2.55 8.50 -10.15
C CYS A 66 -1.99 9.33 -11.31
N ARG A 67 -1.81 10.64 -11.12
CA ARG A 67 -1.22 11.52 -12.14
C ARG A 67 0.30 11.40 -12.19
N HIS A 68 0.93 11.33 -11.02
CA HIS A 68 2.39 11.36 -10.88
C HIS A 68 2.97 10.07 -10.34
N GLY A 69 2.28 9.42 -9.39
CA GLY A 69 2.83 8.21 -8.80
C GLY A 69 2.03 7.66 -7.63
N MET A 70 2.64 6.68 -6.99
CA MET A 70 2.13 6.10 -5.76
C MET A 70 3.30 5.73 -4.84
N ALA A 71 3.05 5.76 -3.53
CA ALA A 71 3.99 5.32 -2.52
C ALA A 71 3.34 4.23 -1.65
N LEU A 72 4.11 3.22 -1.29
CA LEU A 72 3.69 2.20 -0.34
C LEU A 72 4.85 1.80 0.55
N ASN A 73 4.56 1.40 1.78
CA ASN A 73 5.54 0.75 2.62
C ASN A 73 5.15 -0.69 2.89
N LEU A 74 6.15 -1.56 2.90
CA LEU A 74 6.03 -2.97 3.23
C LEU A 74 7.13 -3.36 4.22
N LEU A 75 6.81 -4.33 5.06
CA LEU A 75 7.82 -5.02 5.83
C LEU A 75 8.59 -5.97 4.89
N CYS A 76 9.92 -5.91 4.94
CA CYS A 76 10.79 -6.68 4.07
C CYS A 76 11.72 -7.61 4.86
N ARG A 77 11.91 -8.81 4.33
CA ARG A 77 12.85 -9.84 4.81
C ARG A 77 13.57 -10.50 3.64
N ARG A 78 14.41 -11.48 3.92
CA ARG A 78 15.17 -12.24 2.90
C ARG A 78 14.27 -13.17 2.07
N GLU A 79 13.12 -13.57 2.62
CA GLU A 79 12.16 -14.47 1.99
C GLU A 79 10.75 -13.87 2.10
N THR A 80 9.94 -14.05 1.04
CA THR A 80 8.53 -13.69 1.07
C THR A 80 7.80 -14.67 1.97
N THR A 81 7.19 -14.16 3.05
CA THR A 81 6.56 -14.99 4.07
C THR A 81 5.43 -14.27 4.79
N ILE A 82 4.61 -15.05 5.50
CA ILE A 82 3.60 -14.55 6.42
C ILE A 82 3.89 -15.13 7.79
N GLU A 83 3.99 -14.29 8.80
CA GLU A 83 4.23 -14.67 10.18
C GLU A 83 3.30 -13.88 11.10
N ALA A 84 2.49 -14.59 11.89
CA ALA A 84 1.49 -13.99 12.78
C ALA A 84 0.57 -12.98 12.07
N SER A 85 0.07 -13.35 10.89
CA SER A 85 -0.76 -12.48 10.01
C SER A 85 -0.04 -11.23 9.49
N ILE A 86 1.27 -11.15 9.58
CA ILE A 86 2.08 -10.08 9.01
C ILE A 86 2.78 -10.60 7.76
N PHE A 87 2.58 -9.89 6.66
CA PHE A 87 3.24 -10.16 5.38
C PHE A 87 4.61 -9.49 5.34
N TYR A 88 5.61 -10.24 4.88
CA TYR A 88 6.95 -9.76 4.60
C TYR A 88 7.29 -10.03 3.14
N ALA A 89 7.70 -8.99 2.42
CA ALA A 89 8.16 -9.09 1.04
C ALA A 89 9.68 -9.23 0.95
N VAL A 90 10.18 -9.66 -0.20
CA VAL A 90 11.58 -9.46 -0.57
C VAL A 90 11.67 -8.12 -1.32
N GLU A 91 12.52 -7.21 -0.83
CA GLU A 91 12.65 -5.84 -1.38
C GLU A 91 12.99 -5.86 -2.88
N ALA A 92 13.96 -6.71 -3.28
CA ALA A 92 14.38 -6.81 -4.68
C ALA A 92 13.25 -7.29 -5.61
N ASP A 93 12.49 -8.30 -5.17
CA ASP A 93 11.39 -8.88 -5.95
C ASP A 93 10.24 -7.89 -6.09
N MET A 94 9.90 -7.21 -4.99
CA MET A 94 8.86 -6.18 -5.02
C MET A 94 9.29 -4.98 -5.88
N THR A 95 10.55 -4.54 -5.78
CA THR A 95 11.10 -3.49 -6.65
C THR A 95 10.98 -3.89 -8.13
N ALA A 96 11.36 -5.11 -8.47
CA ALA A 96 11.26 -5.63 -9.84
C ALA A 96 9.80 -5.67 -10.33
N ALA A 97 8.88 -6.16 -9.50
CA ALA A 97 7.46 -6.24 -9.82
C ALA A 97 6.81 -4.86 -10.00
N LEU A 98 7.22 -3.87 -9.22
CA LEU A 98 6.67 -2.49 -9.27
C LEU A 98 7.15 -1.72 -10.52
N ARG A 99 8.29 -2.08 -11.13
CA ARG A 99 8.81 -1.43 -12.34
C ARG A 99 7.85 -1.48 -13.53
N ARG A 100 6.89 -2.41 -13.53
CA ARG A 100 5.82 -2.44 -14.56
C ARG A 100 4.93 -1.20 -14.55
N PHE A 101 4.90 -0.43 -13.46
CA PHE A 101 4.12 0.79 -13.34
C PHE A 101 4.93 2.04 -13.70
N GLY A 102 6.24 2.06 -13.44
CA GLY A 102 7.09 3.22 -13.71
C GLY A 102 8.46 3.10 -13.05
N ARG A 103 9.12 4.24 -12.83
CA ARG A 103 10.38 4.30 -12.09
C ARG A 103 10.14 3.99 -10.62
N VAL A 104 10.98 3.14 -10.04
CA VAL A 104 10.87 2.72 -8.63
C VAL A 104 12.10 3.17 -7.86
N GLU A 105 11.87 3.83 -6.75
CA GLU A 105 12.86 4.12 -5.72
C GLU A 105 12.43 3.39 -4.44
N ALA A 106 13.34 2.62 -3.84
CA ALA A 106 13.12 1.90 -2.59
C ALA A 106 14.11 2.40 -1.55
N ALA A 107 13.64 2.70 -0.34
CA ALA A 107 14.47 3.13 0.76
C ALA A 107 13.95 2.60 2.10
N PRO A 108 14.85 2.21 3.03
CA PRO A 108 14.45 1.89 4.39
C PRO A 108 13.72 3.06 5.05
N THR A 109 12.61 2.78 5.70
CA THR A 109 11.86 3.80 6.44
C THR A 109 12.61 4.15 7.73
N ARG A 110 12.95 5.42 7.88
CA ARG A 110 13.76 5.89 9.00
C ARG A 110 13.10 5.56 10.35
N GLY A 111 13.85 4.89 11.21
CA GLY A 111 13.41 4.55 12.57
C GLY A 111 12.53 3.29 12.66
N LEU A 112 12.21 2.63 11.55
CA LEU A 112 11.43 1.40 11.53
C LEU A 112 12.27 0.23 11.02
N LYS A 113 12.33 -0.83 11.82
CA LYS A 113 13.03 -2.06 11.44
C LYS A 113 12.24 -2.83 10.39
N HIS A 114 12.94 -3.29 9.36
CA HIS A 114 12.35 -4.06 8.24
C HIS A 114 11.34 -3.32 7.37
N ASP A 115 11.02 -2.07 7.65
CA ASP A 115 10.06 -1.30 6.84
C ASP A 115 10.80 -0.60 5.69
N VAL A 116 10.30 -0.83 4.47
CA VAL A 116 10.84 -0.24 3.24
C VAL A 116 9.74 0.54 2.55
N THR A 117 10.04 1.79 2.22
CA THR A 117 9.15 2.63 1.43
C THR A 117 9.54 2.54 -0.05
N PHE A 118 8.56 2.21 -0.89
CA PHE A 118 8.67 2.20 -2.35
C PHE A 118 7.93 3.40 -2.91
N LEU A 119 8.63 4.23 -3.66
CA LEU A 119 8.04 5.31 -4.46
C LEU A 119 8.05 4.89 -5.92
N VAL A 120 6.87 4.89 -6.55
CA VAL A 120 6.68 4.56 -7.96
C VAL A 120 6.22 5.82 -8.68
N THR A 121 6.99 6.30 -9.66
CA THR A 121 6.69 7.50 -10.44
C THR A 121 6.56 7.20 -11.93
N ARG A 122 5.76 8.04 -12.61
CA ARG A 122 5.62 7.98 -14.09
C ARG A 122 6.89 8.44 -14.78
#